data_fcd85ba4990ca8512f20cd7a93469d92
#
_entry.id   fcd85ba4990ca8512f20cd7a93469d92
#
_cell.length_a   1.000
_cell.length_b   1.000
_cell.length_c   1.000
_cell.angle_alpha   90.00
_cell.angle_beta   90.00
_cell.angle_gamma   90.00
#
_symmetry.space_group_name_H-M   'P 1'
#
loop_
_entity.id
_entity.type
_entity.pdbx_description
1 polymer ?
#
loop_
_entity_poly.entity_id
_entity_poly.type
_entity_poly.pdbx_seq_one_letter_code
_entity_poly.pdbx_strand_id
1 'polypeptide(L)'
;MDKICELGPSFGLPTAIKDSDMKCLNPSVQPLPPAFSRFLCLWGCAGILALATAACTEAPEFPVEPQIEFIGLNQDSIEQSRDASIPLDTVEIRFSFTDGDGDLGSADSINIYLEDSRDGTLQLFKISPIPKLGAGKGLSGEIKILLSNSPITRYFCCTFPNTNLTCLASRQHPTDKLFYKIRIRDRAGNWSNEIQTAPIVIRCN
;
A
#
# COMPACT_ATOMS: atom_id res chain seq x y z
N MET A 1 24.55 -6.31 -3.38
CA MET A 1 25.65 -5.77 -2.58
C MET A 1 25.85 -4.36 -3.09
N ASP A 2 25.29 -3.38 -2.44
CA ASP A 2 25.77 -2.00 -2.52
C ASP A 2 25.01 -1.21 -1.44
N LYS A 3 25.77 -0.91 -0.39
CA LYS A 3 25.32 -0.08 0.72
C LYS A 3 25.41 1.38 0.28
N ILE A 4 24.28 2.07 0.25
CA ILE A 4 24.25 3.52 0.13
C ILE A 4 24.30 4.09 1.56
N CYS A 5 25.43 4.72 1.91
CA CYS A 5 25.56 5.56 3.09
C CYS A 5 25.21 7.00 2.68
N GLU A 6 24.15 7.56 3.25
CA GLU A 6 23.89 8.99 3.15
C GLU A 6 24.72 9.76 4.16
N LEU A 7 25.44 10.77 3.66
CA LEU A 7 26.20 11.76 4.44
C LEU A 7 25.25 12.87 4.90
N GLY A 8 25.06 13.00 6.21
CA GLY A 8 24.44 14.18 6.82
C GLY A 8 25.41 15.36 6.94
N PRO A 9 24.92 16.60 7.06
CA PRO A 9 25.70 17.80 6.89
C PRO A 9 26.62 18.12 8.07
N SER A 10 27.83 18.55 7.70
CA SER A 10 28.93 19.00 8.57
C SER A 10 28.58 20.32 9.27
N PHE A 11 28.77 20.36 10.58
CA PHE A 11 28.96 21.61 11.33
C PHE A 11 30.29 21.57 12.12
N GLY A 12 31.15 22.51 11.77
CA GLY A 12 32.15 23.24 12.60
C GLY A 12 33.08 22.48 13.52
N LEU A 13 34.35 22.44 13.16
CA LEU A 13 35.46 22.24 14.09
C LEU A 13 35.51 23.35 15.16
N PRO A 14 36.03 22.99 16.37
CA PRO A 14 37.32 23.61 16.74
C PRO A 14 38.34 22.68 17.40
N THR A 15 39.60 22.85 16.91
CA THR A 15 40.91 22.84 17.62
C THR A 15 41.24 21.79 18.68
N ALA A 16 42.29 21.06 18.33
CA ALA A 16 43.36 20.48 19.12
C ALA A 16 43.21 20.40 20.65
N ILE A 17 43.18 19.18 21.16
CA ILE A 17 43.54 18.86 22.55
C ILE A 17 44.78 17.98 22.54
N LYS A 18 45.74 18.49 23.27
CA LYS A 18 47.10 18.10 23.48
C LYS A 18 47.21 16.75 24.20
N ASP A 19 48.05 15.92 23.66
CA ASP A 19 48.51 14.66 24.22
C ASP A 19 49.15 14.89 25.62
N SER A 20 48.60 14.27 26.63
CA SER A 20 49.29 14.00 27.91
C SER A 20 48.43 13.16 28.83
N ASP A 21 49.01 12.06 29.35
CA ASP A 21 48.59 11.27 30.50
C ASP A 21 47.50 10.22 30.32
N MET A 22 47.81 9.19 29.55
CA MET A 22 47.17 7.88 29.71
C MET A 22 48.04 6.99 30.63
N LYS A 23 47.79 7.09 31.93
CA LYS A 23 48.28 6.10 32.91
C LYS A 23 47.53 4.78 32.69
N CYS A 24 48.20 3.82 32.08
CA CYS A 24 47.77 2.44 32.06
C CYS A 24 47.80 1.86 33.47
N LEU A 25 46.65 1.74 34.12
CA LEU A 25 46.47 0.87 35.28
C LEU A 25 46.48 -0.58 34.79
N ASN A 26 47.52 -1.30 35.17
CA ASN A 26 47.72 -2.71 34.88
C ASN A 26 46.93 -3.54 35.92
N PRO A 27 45.74 -4.09 35.63
CA PRO A 27 45.12 -5.09 36.46
C PRO A 27 45.84 -6.41 36.20
N SER A 28 46.51 -6.94 37.22
CA SER A 28 47.08 -8.29 37.22
C SER A 28 45.92 -9.32 37.10
N VAL A 29 45.55 -9.59 35.89
CA VAL A 29 44.63 -10.68 35.56
C VAL A 29 45.45 -11.96 35.54
N GLN A 30 45.30 -12.79 36.56
CA GLN A 30 45.87 -14.13 36.55
C GLN A 30 45.23 -14.94 35.40
N PRO A 31 46.02 -15.64 34.58
CA PRO A 31 45.48 -16.44 33.52
C PRO A 31 44.74 -17.66 34.12
N LEU A 32 43.45 -17.78 33.83
CA LEU A 32 42.64 -18.96 34.10
C LEU A 32 43.24 -20.19 33.38
N PRO A 33 43.22 -21.37 34.01
CA PRO A 33 43.80 -22.59 33.44
C PRO A 33 43.11 -22.92 32.08
N PRO A 34 43.86 -23.38 31.05
CA PRO A 34 43.42 -23.52 29.69
C PRO A 34 42.23 -24.51 29.48
N ALA A 35 41.98 -25.36 30.45
CA ALA A 35 40.85 -26.30 30.43
C ALA A 35 39.48 -25.61 30.61
N PHE A 36 39.38 -24.56 31.43
CA PHE A 36 38.12 -23.83 31.66
C PHE A 36 37.72 -22.93 30.51
N SER A 37 38.67 -22.37 29.78
CA SER A 37 38.42 -21.50 28.63
C SER A 37 37.77 -22.23 27.43
N ARG A 38 38.15 -23.51 27.24
CA ARG A 38 37.57 -24.31 26.13
C ARG A 38 36.12 -24.73 26.36
N PHE A 39 35.73 -24.98 27.61
CA PHE A 39 34.33 -25.30 27.94
C PHE A 39 33.41 -24.08 27.80
N LEU A 40 33.85 -22.88 28.21
CA LEU A 40 33.03 -21.67 28.08
C LEU A 40 32.79 -21.28 26.61
N CYS A 41 33.82 -21.42 25.74
CA CYS A 41 33.63 -21.14 24.30
C CYS A 41 32.68 -22.13 23.60
N LEU A 42 32.75 -23.44 23.96
CA LEU A 42 31.87 -24.44 23.36
C LEU A 42 30.39 -24.22 23.75
N TRP A 43 30.12 -23.85 25.00
CA TRP A 43 28.75 -23.57 25.45
C TRP A 43 28.23 -22.22 24.93
N GLY A 44 29.09 -21.21 24.78
CA GLY A 44 28.75 -19.93 24.16
C GLY A 44 28.39 -20.05 22.68
N CYS A 45 29.16 -20.82 21.91
CA CYS A 45 28.88 -21.06 20.49
C CYS A 45 27.61 -21.92 20.29
N ALA A 46 27.36 -22.91 21.16
CA ALA A 46 26.13 -23.71 21.09
C ALA A 46 24.87 -22.88 21.41
N GLY A 47 24.97 -21.95 22.37
CA GLY A 47 23.88 -21.04 22.70
C GLY A 47 23.55 -20.04 21.58
N ILE A 48 24.55 -19.50 20.89
CA ILE A 48 24.37 -18.59 19.75
C ILE A 48 23.81 -19.32 18.53
N LEU A 49 24.22 -20.58 18.30
CA LEU A 49 23.69 -21.39 17.20
C LEU A 49 22.23 -21.78 17.41
N ALA A 50 21.79 -22.01 18.66
CA ALA A 50 20.40 -22.34 18.99
C ALA A 50 19.45 -21.13 18.84
N LEU A 51 19.93 -19.91 19.03
CA LEU A 51 19.16 -18.69 18.82
C LEU A 51 18.97 -18.32 17.32
N ALA A 52 19.85 -18.79 16.46
CA ALA A 52 19.78 -18.51 15.01
C ALA A 52 18.72 -19.35 14.27
N THR A 53 18.19 -20.42 14.88
CA THR A 53 17.20 -21.30 14.25
C THR A 53 15.75 -20.85 14.44
N ALA A 54 15.50 -19.82 15.26
CA ALA A 54 14.14 -19.36 15.56
C ALA A 54 13.60 -18.26 14.62
N ALA A 55 14.33 -17.89 13.55
CA ALA A 55 14.00 -16.76 12.68
C ALA A 55 13.37 -17.16 11.33
N CYS A 56 12.93 -18.40 11.13
CA CYS A 56 12.08 -18.73 9.99
C CYS A 56 10.64 -18.37 10.34
N THR A 57 10.23 -17.13 10.11
CA THR A 57 8.81 -16.78 10.01
C THR A 57 8.28 -17.40 8.71
N GLU A 58 7.36 -18.33 8.83
CA GLU A 58 6.64 -18.87 7.68
C GLU A 58 5.89 -17.73 7.00
N ALA A 59 6.04 -17.62 5.68
CA ALA A 59 5.33 -16.58 4.92
C ALA A 59 3.82 -16.84 5.02
N PRO A 60 2.99 -15.79 5.17
CA PRO A 60 1.55 -15.97 5.24
C PRO A 60 1.03 -16.65 3.96
N GLU A 61 0.23 -17.69 4.13
CA GLU A 61 -0.48 -18.33 3.03
C GLU A 61 -1.79 -17.58 2.78
N PHE A 62 -1.95 -17.08 1.55
CA PHE A 62 -3.18 -16.43 1.10
C PHE A 62 -3.98 -17.38 0.21
N PRO A 63 -5.32 -17.23 0.13
CA PRO A 63 -6.15 -17.91 -0.85
C PRO A 63 -5.68 -17.60 -2.28
N VAL A 64 -5.86 -18.56 -3.19
CA VAL A 64 -5.55 -18.39 -4.63
C VAL A 64 -6.45 -17.32 -5.24
N GLU A 65 -7.73 -17.29 -4.84
CA GLU A 65 -8.65 -16.23 -5.22
C GLU A 65 -8.27 -14.93 -4.52
N PRO A 66 -8.12 -13.82 -5.28
CA PRO A 66 -7.80 -12.52 -4.69
C PRO A 66 -8.80 -12.13 -3.60
N GLN A 67 -8.31 -11.58 -2.50
CA GLN A 67 -9.15 -11.00 -1.44
C GLN A 67 -8.89 -9.51 -1.35
N ILE A 68 -9.95 -8.71 -1.23
CA ILE A 68 -9.84 -7.25 -1.12
C ILE A 68 -10.60 -6.73 0.09
N GLU A 69 -10.10 -5.60 0.65
CA GLU A 69 -10.73 -4.93 1.79
C GLU A 69 -10.66 -3.41 1.61
N PHE A 70 -11.79 -2.72 1.79
CA PHE A 70 -11.86 -1.27 1.65
C PHE A 70 -11.12 -0.58 2.80
N ILE A 71 -10.20 0.35 2.46
CA ILE A 71 -9.43 1.13 3.43
C ILE A 71 -10.08 2.50 3.66
N GLY A 72 -10.43 3.22 2.58
CA GLY A 72 -11.00 4.56 2.70
C GLY A 72 -10.95 5.39 1.43
N LEU A 73 -11.48 6.61 1.57
CA LEU A 73 -11.41 7.68 0.57
C LEU A 73 -10.52 8.80 1.12
N ASN A 74 -9.89 9.59 0.22
CA ASN A 74 -9.21 10.82 0.62
C ASN A 74 -10.21 11.95 0.95
N GLN A 75 -11.39 11.93 0.32
CA GLN A 75 -12.49 12.86 0.53
C GLN A 75 -13.83 12.19 0.22
N ASP A 76 -14.89 12.66 0.84
CA ASP A 76 -16.26 12.11 0.73
C ASP A 76 -17.20 12.96 -0.14
N SER A 77 -16.70 14.07 -0.71
CA SER A 77 -17.50 14.96 -1.56
C SER A 77 -16.70 15.56 -2.70
N ILE A 78 -17.35 15.78 -3.84
CA ILE A 78 -16.72 16.32 -5.06
C ILE A 78 -17.75 17.12 -5.88
N GLU A 79 -17.28 18.11 -6.65
CA GLU A 79 -18.10 18.77 -7.67
C GLU A 79 -18.39 17.83 -8.84
N GLN A 80 -19.58 17.93 -9.43
CA GLN A 80 -19.92 17.08 -10.58
C GLN A 80 -19.04 17.35 -11.82
N SER A 81 -18.90 16.33 -12.66
CA SER A 81 -18.14 16.34 -13.92
C SER A 81 -18.91 17.06 -15.03
N ARG A 82 -19.15 18.37 -14.93
CA ARG A 82 -20.05 19.10 -15.85
C ARG A 82 -19.32 19.77 -17.01
N ASP A 83 -18.38 20.63 -16.70
CA ASP A 83 -17.64 21.42 -17.72
C ASP A 83 -16.23 21.77 -17.23
N ALA A 84 -15.42 22.31 -18.14
CA ALA A 84 -14.02 22.64 -17.86
C ALA A 84 -13.82 23.90 -16.99
N SER A 85 -14.88 24.64 -16.66
CA SER A 85 -14.79 25.80 -15.74
C SER A 85 -14.75 25.39 -14.28
N ILE A 86 -15.15 24.15 -13.99
CA ILE A 86 -15.07 23.58 -12.63
C ILE A 86 -13.62 23.14 -12.37
N PRO A 87 -12.99 23.57 -11.28
CA PRO A 87 -11.66 23.11 -10.92
C PRO A 87 -11.59 21.58 -10.89
N LEU A 88 -10.54 21.01 -11.48
CA LEU A 88 -10.32 19.57 -11.42
C LEU A 88 -10.01 19.17 -9.98
N ASP A 89 -10.73 18.15 -9.53
CA ASP A 89 -10.58 17.53 -8.22
C ASP A 89 -10.60 15.99 -8.38
N THR A 90 -10.15 15.25 -7.36
CA THR A 90 -9.95 13.81 -7.47
C THR A 90 -10.33 13.11 -6.18
N VAL A 91 -11.20 12.13 -6.29
CA VAL A 91 -11.43 11.13 -5.23
C VAL A 91 -10.43 9.99 -5.39
N GLU A 92 -9.64 9.74 -4.37
CA GLU A 92 -8.78 8.57 -4.26
C GLU A 92 -9.51 7.48 -3.48
N ILE A 93 -9.74 6.34 -4.12
CA ILE A 93 -10.29 5.13 -3.49
C ILE A 93 -9.12 4.22 -3.14
N ARG A 94 -9.01 3.80 -1.88
CA ARG A 94 -7.97 2.89 -1.39
C ARG A 94 -8.57 1.58 -0.89
N PHE A 95 -7.97 0.48 -1.28
CA PHE A 95 -8.29 -0.84 -0.76
C PHE A 95 -7.05 -1.74 -0.75
N SER A 96 -6.97 -2.63 0.22
CA SER A 96 -5.92 -3.65 0.29
C SER A 96 -6.29 -4.86 -0.54
N PHE A 97 -5.28 -5.64 -0.90
CA PHE A 97 -5.46 -6.93 -1.56
C PHE A 97 -4.48 -7.97 -1.04
N THR A 98 -4.88 -9.23 -1.13
CA THR A 98 -4.02 -10.41 -1.02
C THR A 98 -4.34 -11.35 -2.17
N ASP A 99 -3.33 -12.10 -2.64
CA ASP A 99 -3.42 -13.01 -3.78
C ASP A 99 -2.40 -14.14 -3.61
N GLY A 100 -2.87 -15.39 -3.48
CA GLY A 100 -2.05 -16.50 -3.00
C GLY A 100 -1.09 -17.08 -4.02
N ASP A 101 -1.40 -17.08 -5.33
CA ASP A 101 -0.49 -17.54 -6.38
C ASP A 101 0.30 -16.42 -7.03
N GLY A 102 0.00 -15.17 -6.65
CA GLY A 102 0.75 -13.98 -7.03
C GLY A 102 0.64 -13.65 -8.51
N ASP A 103 -0.51 -13.85 -9.09
CA ASP A 103 -0.75 -13.61 -10.52
C ASP A 103 -1.62 -12.39 -10.80
N LEU A 104 -1.89 -11.55 -9.77
CA LEU A 104 -2.63 -10.31 -9.93
C LEU A 104 -1.88 -9.31 -10.84
N GLY A 105 -2.64 -8.59 -11.65
CA GLY A 105 -2.13 -7.60 -12.59
C GLY A 105 -1.79 -8.15 -13.96
N SER A 106 -2.06 -7.38 -15.00
CA SER A 106 -1.86 -7.76 -16.40
C SER A 106 -1.42 -6.56 -17.23
N ALA A 107 -0.54 -6.79 -18.21
CA ALA A 107 -0.16 -5.75 -19.17
C ALA A 107 -1.32 -5.42 -20.14
N ASP A 108 -2.15 -6.41 -20.46
CA ASP A 108 -3.07 -6.34 -21.61
C ASP A 108 -4.55 -6.43 -21.22
N SER A 109 -4.87 -6.88 -19.99
CA SER A 109 -6.25 -7.14 -19.59
C SER A 109 -6.74 -6.19 -18.50
N ILE A 110 -8.03 -5.84 -18.58
CA ILE A 110 -8.78 -5.17 -17.51
C ILE A 110 -8.91 -6.16 -16.34
N ASN A 111 -8.69 -5.66 -15.14
CA ASN A 111 -8.71 -6.49 -13.95
C ASN A 111 -9.26 -5.80 -12.70
N ILE A 112 -9.73 -4.55 -12.82
CA ILE A 112 -10.49 -3.85 -11.77
C ILE A 112 -11.83 -3.40 -12.37
N TYR A 113 -12.89 -3.66 -11.65
CA TYR A 113 -14.27 -3.36 -12.03
C TYR A 113 -14.92 -2.56 -10.90
N LEU A 114 -15.28 -1.31 -11.19
CA LEU A 114 -16.05 -0.45 -10.30
C LEU A 114 -17.46 -0.28 -10.87
N GLU A 115 -18.47 -0.69 -10.14
CA GLU A 115 -19.87 -0.53 -10.48
C GLU A 115 -20.47 0.66 -9.72
N ASP A 116 -21.03 1.63 -10.44
CA ASP A 116 -21.79 2.73 -9.85
C ASP A 116 -23.09 2.18 -9.26
N SER A 117 -23.33 2.45 -7.98
CA SER A 117 -24.49 1.97 -7.24
C SER A 117 -25.84 2.47 -7.76
N ARG A 118 -25.84 3.54 -8.56
CA ARG A 118 -27.07 4.21 -9.02
C ARG A 118 -27.67 3.58 -10.28
N ASP A 119 -26.80 3.17 -11.21
CA ASP A 119 -27.24 2.71 -12.54
C ASP A 119 -26.51 1.44 -13.01
N GLY A 120 -25.57 0.92 -12.22
CA GLY A 120 -24.78 -0.26 -12.58
C GLY A 120 -23.72 -0.01 -13.65
N THR A 121 -23.44 1.25 -13.99
CA THR A 121 -22.38 1.59 -14.97
C THR A 121 -21.02 1.11 -14.46
N LEU A 122 -20.30 0.36 -15.31
CA LEU A 122 -18.98 -0.15 -14.99
C LEU A 122 -17.88 0.81 -15.41
N GLN A 123 -17.02 1.15 -14.48
CA GLN A 123 -15.73 1.81 -14.70
C GLN A 123 -14.63 0.75 -14.65
N LEU A 124 -13.82 0.68 -15.70
CA LEU A 124 -12.87 -0.40 -15.92
C LEU A 124 -11.43 0.11 -15.82
N PHE A 125 -10.63 -0.52 -14.97
CA PHE A 125 -9.25 -0.14 -14.77
C PHE A 125 -8.32 -1.36 -14.91
N LYS A 126 -7.04 -1.06 -14.98
CA LYS A 126 -5.99 -2.06 -15.14
C LYS A 126 -4.91 -1.88 -14.08
N ILE A 127 -4.59 -2.96 -13.38
CA ILE A 127 -3.39 -3.07 -12.56
C ILE A 127 -2.27 -3.57 -13.45
N SER A 128 -1.15 -2.85 -13.51
CA SER A 128 0.06 -3.35 -14.18
C SER A 128 0.57 -4.62 -13.50
N PRO A 129 1.31 -5.49 -14.21
CA PRO A 129 1.91 -6.67 -13.59
C PRO A 129 2.72 -6.30 -12.35
N ILE A 130 2.43 -6.95 -11.24
CA ILE A 130 3.13 -6.74 -9.97
C ILE A 130 4.33 -7.68 -9.92
N PRO A 131 5.57 -7.18 -9.74
CA PRO A 131 6.73 -8.05 -9.58
C PRO A 131 6.62 -8.92 -8.33
N LYS A 132 6.91 -10.20 -8.45
CA LYS A 132 6.99 -11.10 -7.29
C LYS A 132 8.21 -10.73 -6.44
N LEU A 133 7.97 -10.27 -5.22
CA LEU A 133 9.02 -9.89 -4.28
C LEU A 133 9.11 -10.96 -3.18
N GLY A 134 10.25 -11.66 -3.13
CA GLY A 134 10.55 -12.62 -2.06
C GLY A 134 10.36 -14.10 -2.46
N ALA A 135 10.52 -14.98 -1.47
CA ALA A 135 10.48 -16.44 -1.63
C ALA A 135 9.05 -17.02 -1.59
N GLY A 136 8.05 -16.24 -1.18
CA GLY A 136 6.64 -16.64 -1.14
C GLY A 136 5.98 -16.58 -2.52
N LYS A 137 4.88 -17.31 -2.69
CA LYS A 137 4.07 -17.27 -3.92
C LYS A 137 3.06 -16.13 -3.88
N GLY A 138 2.57 -15.76 -2.69
CA GLY A 138 1.51 -14.78 -2.52
C GLY A 138 1.96 -13.34 -2.68
N LEU A 139 1.04 -12.47 -3.09
CA LEU A 139 1.15 -11.03 -3.14
C LEU A 139 0.22 -10.39 -2.13
N SER A 140 0.62 -9.26 -1.58
CA SER A 140 -0.26 -8.39 -0.80
C SER A 140 0.16 -6.94 -0.98
N GLY A 141 -0.79 -6.03 -0.83
CA GLY A 141 -0.50 -4.60 -0.99
C GLY A 141 -1.74 -3.74 -0.93
N GLU A 142 -1.59 -2.50 -1.38
CA GLU A 142 -2.66 -1.50 -1.47
C GLU A 142 -2.80 -1.02 -2.91
N ILE A 143 -4.04 -0.90 -3.37
CA ILE A 143 -4.39 -0.33 -4.67
C ILE A 143 -5.05 1.01 -4.44
N LYS A 144 -4.66 2.00 -5.25
CA LYS A 144 -5.21 3.35 -5.29
C LYS A 144 -5.82 3.61 -6.65
N ILE A 145 -7.10 3.97 -6.67
CA ILE A 145 -7.80 4.38 -7.88
C ILE A 145 -8.10 5.86 -7.76
N LEU A 146 -7.71 6.61 -8.77
CA LEU A 146 -7.93 8.05 -8.85
C LEU A 146 -9.06 8.34 -9.83
N LEU A 147 -10.17 8.85 -9.32
CA LEU A 147 -11.32 9.28 -10.10
C LEU A 147 -11.40 10.79 -10.08
N SER A 148 -11.23 11.45 -11.25
CA SER A 148 -11.37 12.90 -11.34
C SER A 148 -12.77 13.32 -11.78
N ASN A 149 -13.16 14.55 -11.40
CA ASN A 149 -14.39 15.19 -11.89
C ASN A 149 -14.23 15.77 -13.30
N SER A 150 -13.32 15.21 -14.11
CA SER A 150 -13.14 15.64 -15.51
C SER A 150 -14.43 15.47 -16.31
N PRO A 151 -14.83 16.48 -17.14
CA PRO A 151 -15.98 16.37 -18.02
C PRO A 151 -15.79 15.32 -19.13
N ILE A 152 -14.56 14.85 -19.36
CA ILE A 152 -14.24 13.81 -20.34
C ILE A 152 -14.63 12.44 -19.78
N THR A 153 -14.24 12.12 -18.55
CA THR A 153 -14.48 10.80 -17.94
C THR A 153 -15.88 10.66 -17.38
N ARG A 154 -16.48 11.78 -16.92
CA ARG A 154 -17.85 11.87 -16.40
C ARG A 154 -18.15 10.90 -15.24
N TYR A 155 -17.17 10.57 -14.41
CA TYR A 155 -17.36 9.66 -13.26
C TYR A 155 -18.36 10.19 -12.22
N PHE A 156 -18.41 11.52 -12.06
CA PHE A 156 -19.24 12.17 -11.05
C PHE A 156 -20.34 13.04 -11.67
N CYS A 157 -21.18 12.43 -12.50
CA CYS A 157 -22.38 13.08 -13.00
C CYS A 157 -23.54 12.91 -12.03
N CYS A 158 -24.25 13.99 -11.71
CA CYS A 158 -25.49 13.89 -10.98
C CYS A 158 -26.58 13.22 -11.83
N THR A 159 -27.35 12.37 -11.20
CA THR A 159 -28.54 11.72 -11.77
C THR A 159 -29.79 12.37 -11.20
N PHE A 160 -30.90 12.36 -11.94
CA PHE A 160 -32.13 12.98 -11.50
C PHE A 160 -33.32 12.01 -11.60
N PRO A 161 -34.26 12.06 -10.64
CA PRO A 161 -35.44 11.20 -10.66
C PRO A 161 -36.25 11.37 -11.95
N ASN A 162 -36.74 10.27 -12.51
CA ASN A 162 -37.66 10.22 -13.67
C ASN A 162 -37.11 10.88 -14.96
N THR A 163 -35.80 10.95 -15.11
CA THR A 163 -35.14 11.48 -16.33
C THR A 163 -33.85 10.73 -16.62
N ASN A 164 -33.51 10.63 -17.89
CA ASN A 164 -32.21 10.10 -18.35
C ASN A 164 -31.14 11.20 -18.51
N LEU A 165 -31.47 12.42 -18.07
CA LEU A 165 -30.51 13.52 -18.12
C LEU A 165 -29.51 13.39 -16.98
N THR A 166 -28.24 13.60 -17.28
CA THR A 166 -27.13 13.52 -16.32
C THR A 166 -26.22 14.74 -16.47
N CYS A 167 -25.43 15.00 -15.44
CA CYS A 167 -24.45 16.11 -15.44
C CYS A 167 -25.07 17.51 -15.63
N LEU A 168 -26.29 17.74 -15.24
CA LEU A 168 -26.93 19.05 -15.26
C LEU A 168 -26.84 19.72 -13.89
N ALA A 169 -26.72 21.06 -13.87
CA ALA A 169 -26.89 21.81 -12.63
C ALA A 169 -28.37 21.78 -12.21
N SER A 170 -28.62 21.57 -10.92
CA SER A 170 -29.99 21.56 -10.39
C SER A 170 -30.08 22.22 -9.03
N ARG A 171 -30.91 23.28 -8.94
CA ARG A 171 -31.22 23.90 -7.66
C ARG A 171 -32.20 23.06 -6.82
N GLN A 172 -33.00 22.20 -7.44
CA GLN A 172 -33.95 21.32 -6.76
C GLN A 172 -33.26 20.09 -6.17
N HIS A 173 -32.19 19.65 -6.82
CA HIS A 173 -31.36 18.51 -6.40
C HIS A 173 -29.91 18.96 -6.33
N PRO A 174 -29.52 19.69 -5.26
CA PRO A 174 -28.19 20.29 -5.16
C PRO A 174 -27.08 19.27 -4.92
N THR A 175 -27.43 18.07 -4.51
CA THR A 175 -26.49 16.97 -4.27
C THR A 175 -27.04 15.63 -4.77
N ASP A 176 -26.15 14.74 -5.13
CA ASP A 176 -26.42 13.33 -5.42
C ASP A 176 -25.45 12.47 -4.59
N LYS A 177 -25.71 11.17 -4.43
CA LYS A 177 -24.89 10.25 -3.68
C LYS A 177 -24.68 8.97 -4.46
N LEU A 178 -23.44 8.51 -4.50
CA LEU A 178 -23.09 7.19 -5.01
C LEU A 178 -22.12 6.48 -4.06
N PHE A 179 -22.01 5.19 -4.19
CA PHE A 179 -20.88 4.38 -3.76
C PHE A 179 -20.49 3.46 -4.92
N TYR A 180 -19.27 2.98 -4.91
CA TYR A 180 -18.81 2.00 -5.89
C TYR A 180 -18.75 0.62 -5.24
N LYS A 181 -19.25 -0.40 -5.97
CA LYS A 181 -18.94 -1.79 -5.70
C LYS A 181 -17.69 -2.14 -6.49
N ILE A 182 -16.75 -2.81 -5.85
CA ILE A 182 -15.43 -3.09 -6.42
C ILE A 182 -15.17 -4.58 -6.39
N ARG A 183 -14.71 -5.10 -7.53
CA ARG A 183 -14.16 -6.46 -7.66
C ARG A 183 -12.91 -6.41 -8.51
N ILE A 184 -11.99 -7.30 -8.24
CA ILE A 184 -10.81 -7.49 -9.07
C ILE A 184 -10.76 -8.92 -9.63
N ARG A 185 -9.99 -9.10 -10.70
CA ARG A 185 -9.82 -10.38 -11.36
C ARG A 185 -8.34 -10.62 -11.63
N ASP A 186 -7.85 -11.82 -11.30
CA ASP A 186 -6.48 -12.24 -11.59
C ASP A 186 -6.31 -12.71 -13.04
N ARG A 187 -5.08 -13.15 -13.41
CA ARG A 187 -4.78 -13.69 -14.75
C ARG A 187 -5.34 -15.08 -14.97
N ALA A 188 -5.48 -15.89 -13.92
CA ALA A 188 -6.11 -17.20 -13.98
C ALA A 188 -7.62 -17.12 -14.21
N GLY A 189 -8.22 -15.93 -13.94
CA GLY A 189 -9.64 -15.68 -14.13
C GLY A 189 -10.45 -15.76 -12.84
N ASN A 190 -9.81 -15.91 -11.68
CA ASN A 190 -10.49 -15.93 -10.39
C ASN A 190 -10.94 -14.51 -10.01
N TRP A 191 -12.14 -14.41 -9.45
CA TRP A 191 -12.69 -13.17 -8.95
C TRP A 191 -12.45 -13.02 -7.45
N SER A 192 -12.20 -11.80 -7.03
CA SER A 192 -12.21 -11.45 -5.60
C SER A 192 -13.62 -11.46 -5.01
N ASN A 193 -13.68 -11.36 -3.68
CA ASN A 193 -14.87 -10.87 -3.00
C ASN A 193 -15.26 -9.48 -3.53
N GLU A 194 -16.52 -9.07 -3.30
CA GLU A 194 -17.00 -7.71 -3.57
C GLU A 194 -16.90 -6.85 -2.32
N ILE A 195 -16.40 -5.63 -2.49
CA ILE A 195 -16.39 -4.59 -1.45
C ILE A 195 -17.17 -3.37 -1.92
N GLN A 196 -17.56 -2.52 -0.96
CA GLN A 196 -18.24 -1.25 -1.24
C GLN A 196 -17.44 -0.10 -0.65
N THR A 197 -17.38 1.02 -1.38
CA THR A 197 -16.80 2.26 -0.84
C THR A 197 -17.74 2.91 0.17
N ALA A 198 -17.20 3.82 0.98
CA ALA A 198 -18.04 4.80 1.66
C ALA A 198 -18.80 5.65 0.62
N PRO A 199 -19.97 6.20 0.97
CA PRO A 199 -20.73 7.08 0.08
C PRO A 199 -19.94 8.34 -0.29
N ILE A 200 -20.02 8.72 -1.57
CA ILE A 200 -19.44 9.95 -2.12
C ILE A 200 -20.60 10.89 -2.46
N VAL A 201 -20.52 12.12 -1.95
CA VAL A 201 -21.48 13.18 -2.23
C VAL A 201 -21.05 13.97 -3.45
N ILE A 202 -21.85 14.03 -4.48
CA ILE A 202 -21.62 14.87 -5.65
C ILE A 202 -22.40 16.17 -5.48
N ARG A 203 -21.74 17.31 -5.62
CA ARG A 203 -22.39 18.62 -5.65
C ARG A 203 -22.83 18.94 -7.07
N CYS A 204 -24.13 19.16 -7.28
CA CYS A 204 -24.80 19.27 -8.59
C CYS A 204 -24.98 20.73 -9.08
N ASN A 205 -24.15 21.67 -8.60
CA ASN A 205 -24.24 23.11 -8.91
C ASN A 205 -23.87 23.44 -10.34
#